data_4fc4a8739b8c531c005d341694f2443a
#
_entry.id   4fc4a8739b8c531c005d341694f2443a
#
_cell.length_a   1.000
_cell.length_b   1.000
_cell.length_c   1.000
_cell.angle_alpha   90.00
_cell.angle_beta   90.00
_cell.angle_gamma   90.00
#
_symmetry.space_group_name_H-M   'P 1'
#
loop_
_entity.id
_entity.type
_entity.pdbx_description
1 polymer ?
#
loop_
_entity_poly.entity_id
_entity_poly.type
_entity_poly.pdbx_seq_one_letter_code
_entity_poly.pdbx_strand_id
1 'polypeptide(L)'
;MYCRFCGTKIPDNVKFCPKCGASLAPVPSAAPEESAPAAPAAPEIPTPYDPAPYSADSFASADVAAVPQRGMKWFKFIIYFQLWAGMLFNLVTAGKYFTGAHYEGNADWVYSVYPTLKALDVCMGIFSAALCVYTVFVQRSLAKFRTKGPMMYYSLYAIDVGIALLYILIGSIIVGFSLFSADIAAELAPSVIMILINIRYFNNRKHLFVNP
;
A
#
# COMPACT_ATOMS: atom_id res chain seq x y z
N MET A 1 22.19 23.68 4.99
CA MET A 1 22.88 22.62 4.21
C MET A 1 21.87 21.68 3.53
N TYR A 2 22.33 20.74 2.66
CA TYR A 2 21.46 19.73 2.06
C TYR A 2 21.77 18.36 2.67
N CYS A 3 20.73 17.55 2.88
CA CYS A 3 20.90 16.19 3.37
C CYS A 3 21.59 15.33 2.31
N ARG A 4 22.73 14.72 2.64
CA ARG A 4 23.50 13.83 1.73
C ARG A 4 22.78 12.53 1.35
N PHE A 5 21.71 12.15 2.08
CA PHE A 5 20.97 10.92 1.85
C PHE A 5 19.68 11.12 1.03
N CYS A 6 19.01 12.29 1.14
CA CYS A 6 17.74 12.52 0.46
C CYS A 6 17.67 13.84 -0.31
N GLY A 7 18.76 14.63 -0.36
CA GLY A 7 18.84 15.88 -1.10
C GLY A 7 17.97 17.04 -0.57
N THR A 8 17.25 16.86 0.53
CA THR A 8 16.38 17.91 1.08
C THR A 8 17.20 19.00 1.76
N LYS A 9 16.83 20.27 1.53
CA LYS A 9 17.41 21.42 2.23
C LYS A 9 17.00 21.37 3.71
N ILE A 10 17.96 21.42 4.60
CA ILE A 10 17.79 21.32 6.06
C ILE A 10 18.50 22.48 6.75
N PRO A 11 18.01 22.91 7.93
CA PRO A 11 18.68 23.92 8.74
C PRO A 11 20.10 23.44 9.12
N ASP A 12 21.00 24.37 9.30
CA ASP A 12 22.33 24.07 9.83
C ASP A 12 22.19 23.73 11.32
N ASN A 13 23.03 22.81 11.83
CA ASN A 13 23.02 22.29 13.20
C ASN A 13 21.97 21.23 13.58
N VAL A 14 21.30 20.59 12.65
CA VAL A 14 20.46 19.42 12.99
C VAL A 14 21.26 18.12 12.99
N LYS A 15 21.10 17.32 14.04
CA LYS A 15 21.78 16.02 14.18
C LYS A 15 21.15 14.93 13.30
N PHE A 16 19.89 15.11 12.92
CA PHE A 16 19.13 14.17 12.09
C PHE A 16 18.33 14.91 11.03
N CYS A 17 18.24 14.34 9.83
CA CYS A 17 17.40 14.90 8.78
C CYS A 17 15.90 14.77 9.13
N PRO A 18 15.11 15.85 9.18
CA PRO A 18 13.71 15.77 9.54
C PRO A 18 12.85 15.06 8.48
N LYS A 19 13.36 14.89 7.26
CA LYS A 19 12.64 14.23 6.16
C LYS A 19 12.90 12.73 6.07
N CYS A 20 14.18 12.29 6.20
CA CYS A 20 14.54 10.88 6.02
C CYS A 20 15.05 10.21 7.31
N GLY A 21 15.24 10.97 8.41
CA GLY A 21 15.72 10.45 9.69
C GLY A 21 17.24 10.10 9.72
N ALA A 22 17.97 10.29 8.62
CA ALA A 22 19.39 9.96 8.57
C ALA A 22 20.21 10.84 9.51
N SER A 23 21.17 10.24 10.24
CA SER A 23 22.11 10.96 11.10
C SER A 23 23.07 11.81 10.26
N LEU A 24 23.23 13.07 10.66
CA LEU A 24 24.06 14.08 10.04
C LEU A 24 25.28 14.44 10.92
N ALA A 25 25.59 13.58 11.90
CA ALA A 25 26.74 13.78 12.77
C ALA A 25 27.99 14.11 11.93
N PRO A 26 28.79 15.12 12.33
CA PRO A 26 30.02 15.45 11.63
C PRO A 26 30.96 14.26 11.72
N VAL A 27 31.53 13.86 10.57
CA VAL A 27 32.68 12.98 10.54
C VAL A 27 33.79 13.71 11.28
N PRO A 28 34.49 13.11 12.26
CA PRO A 28 35.64 13.76 12.91
C PRO A 28 36.65 14.11 11.81
N SER A 29 36.83 15.40 11.59
CA SER A 29 37.91 15.91 10.75
C SER A 29 39.21 15.57 11.44
N ALA A 30 40.01 14.72 10.83
CA ALA A 30 41.40 14.54 11.25
C ALA A 30 42.09 15.92 11.13
N ALA A 31 42.53 16.44 12.26
CA ALA A 31 43.32 17.66 12.32
C ALA A 31 44.69 17.41 11.66
N PRO A 32 45.26 18.42 10.97
CA PRO A 32 46.60 18.34 10.44
C PRO A 32 47.57 18.53 11.60
N GLU A 33 48.39 17.56 11.91
CA GLU A 33 49.63 17.78 12.69
C GLU A 33 50.72 18.33 11.78
N GLU A 34 51.09 19.55 12.05
CA GLU A 34 52.26 20.24 11.54
C GLU A 34 53.48 19.87 12.37
N SER A 35 54.46 19.24 11.77
CA SER A 35 55.86 19.42 12.17
C SER A 35 56.83 18.99 11.08
N ALA A 36 57.80 19.86 10.82
CA ALA A 36 58.84 19.88 9.78
C ALA A 36 60.05 18.98 10.11
N PRO A 37 61.20 19.09 9.40
CA PRO A 37 61.57 18.12 8.35
C PRO A 37 62.80 17.31 8.74
N ALA A 38 62.96 16.09 8.25
CA ALA A 38 64.21 15.35 8.26
C ALA A 38 64.39 14.55 6.95
N ALA A 39 65.61 14.51 6.52
CA ALA A 39 66.21 14.18 5.22
C ALA A 39 65.95 12.77 4.67
N PRO A 40 66.35 12.48 3.41
CA PRO A 40 65.78 11.42 2.58
C PRO A 40 66.41 10.05 2.83
N ALA A 41 65.57 9.04 2.99
CA ALA A 41 65.94 7.64 2.94
C ALA A 41 65.29 6.97 1.70
N ALA A 42 66.05 6.00 1.16
CA ALA A 42 65.83 5.31 -0.10
C ALA A 42 64.45 4.67 -0.30
N PRO A 43 64.01 4.37 -1.56
CA PRO A 43 62.74 3.81 -1.86
C PRO A 43 62.66 2.34 -1.44
N GLU A 44 61.81 2.03 -0.46
CA GLU A 44 61.42 0.66 -0.16
C GLU A 44 60.32 0.23 -1.14
N ILE A 45 60.52 -0.91 -1.76
CA ILE A 45 59.62 -1.62 -2.65
C ILE A 45 58.36 -1.97 -1.84
N PRO A 46 57.15 -1.63 -2.28
CA PRO A 46 55.93 -2.04 -1.58
C PRO A 46 55.79 -3.56 -1.61
N THR A 47 55.79 -4.17 -0.45
CA THR A 47 55.38 -5.57 -0.27
C THR A 47 53.94 -5.76 -0.75
N PRO A 48 53.59 -6.92 -1.33
CA PRO A 48 52.21 -7.18 -1.77
C PRO A 48 51.27 -6.99 -0.58
N TYR A 49 50.27 -6.16 -0.79
CA TYR A 49 49.14 -5.96 0.12
C TYR A 49 48.40 -7.30 0.27
N ASP A 50 48.60 -7.91 1.42
CA ASP A 50 47.87 -9.10 1.81
C ASP A 50 46.45 -8.62 2.20
N PRO A 51 45.39 -8.90 1.41
CA PRO A 51 44.06 -8.50 1.80
C PRO A 51 43.68 -9.33 3.03
N ALA A 52 43.60 -8.64 4.18
CA ALA A 52 43.02 -9.24 5.38
C ALA A 52 41.67 -9.91 4.99
N PRO A 53 41.37 -11.11 5.52
CA PRO A 53 40.16 -11.81 5.17
C PRO A 53 38.95 -10.94 5.48
N TYR A 54 38.34 -10.45 4.45
CA TYR A 54 37.12 -9.65 4.52
C TYR A 54 36.02 -10.61 4.96
N SER A 55 35.76 -10.65 6.27
CA SER A 55 34.66 -11.46 6.81
C SER A 55 33.35 -10.88 6.30
N ALA A 56 32.76 -11.53 5.30
CA ALA A 56 31.46 -11.19 4.75
C ALA A 56 30.35 -11.12 5.82
N ASP A 57 30.60 -11.72 6.97
CA ASP A 57 29.65 -11.77 8.10
C ASP A 57 29.54 -10.44 8.87
N SER A 58 30.50 -9.51 8.72
CA SER A 58 30.43 -8.21 9.39
C SER A 58 29.43 -7.22 8.74
N PHE A 59 28.98 -7.48 7.50
CA PHE A 59 27.95 -6.68 6.85
C PHE A 59 26.53 -7.24 7.02
N ALA A 60 26.41 -8.51 7.44
CA ALA A 60 25.11 -9.15 7.64
C ALA A 60 24.43 -8.74 8.95
N SER A 61 25.16 -8.16 9.89
CA SER A 61 24.65 -7.78 11.21
C SER A 61 24.68 -6.27 11.50
N ALA A 62 25.22 -5.45 10.59
CA ALA A 62 25.13 -4.00 10.72
C ALA A 62 23.71 -3.53 10.38
N ASP A 63 22.83 -3.63 11.38
CA ASP A 63 21.68 -2.75 11.58
C ASP A 63 20.70 -2.53 10.41
N VAL A 64 20.21 -3.61 9.80
CA VAL A 64 18.85 -3.57 9.21
C VAL A 64 17.78 -3.44 10.33
N ALA A 65 18.23 -3.43 11.59
CA ALA A 65 17.39 -3.57 12.78
C ALA A 65 16.87 -2.27 13.37
N ALA A 66 17.00 -1.11 12.76
CA ALA A 66 16.43 0.09 13.39
C ALA A 66 16.09 1.22 12.43
N VAL A 67 15.43 0.95 11.32
CA VAL A 67 14.50 1.97 10.83
C VAL A 67 13.33 1.96 11.81
N PRO A 68 13.13 3.03 12.63
CA PRO A 68 11.99 3.07 13.54
C PRO A 68 10.74 2.81 12.71
N GLN A 69 10.03 1.73 13.00
CA GLN A 69 8.78 1.36 12.32
C GLN A 69 7.68 2.35 12.73
N ARG A 70 7.94 3.62 12.47
CA ARG A 70 7.08 4.73 12.81
C ARG A 70 5.83 4.63 11.95
N GLY A 71 4.75 4.18 12.58
CA GLY A 71 3.42 4.30 11.99
C GLY A 71 2.91 3.11 11.18
N MET A 72 3.37 1.88 11.45
CA MET A 72 2.79 0.67 10.84
C MET A 72 1.41 0.28 11.40
N LYS A 73 0.87 1.03 12.39
CA LYS A 73 -0.46 0.76 12.96
C LYS A 73 -1.56 0.78 11.90
N TRP A 74 -1.54 1.79 11.02
CA TRP A 74 -2.49 1.91 9.92
C TRP A 74 -2.37 0.77 8.90
N PHE A 75 -1.14 0.37 8.56
CA PHE A 75 -0.88 -0.76 7.66
C PHE A 75 -1.41 -2.07 8.24
N LYS A 76 -1.16 -2.31 9.54
CA LYS A 76 -1.73 -3.47 10.26
C LYS A 76 -3.24 -3.43 10.27
N PHE A 77 -3.84 -2.27 10.50
CA PHE A 77 -5.30 -2.09 10.42
C PHE A 77 -5.84 -2.47 9.03
N ILE A 78 -5.21 -2.01 7.94
CA ILE A 78 -5.61 -2.36 6.58
C ILE A 78 -5.59 -3.88 6.37
N ILE A 79 -4.46 -4.54 6.72
CA ILE A 79 -4.25 -5.97 6.41
C ILE A 79 -5.10 -6.88 7.31
N TYR A 80 -5.19 -6.58 8.61
CA TYR A 80 -5.79 -7.48 9.59
C TYR A 80 -7.24 -7.16 9.91
N PHE A 81 -7.72 -5.98 9.58
CA PHE A 81 -9.10 -5.59 9.85
C PHE A 81 -9.85 -5.19 8.59
N GLN A 82 -9.41 -4.13 7.90
CA GLN A 82 -10.17 -3.52 6.81
C GLN A 82 -10.44 -4.48 5.66
N LEU A 83 -9.41 -5.21 5.19
CA LEU A 83 -9.57 -6.16 4.08
C LEU A 83 -10.46 -7.35 4.47
N TRP A 84 -10.37 -7.84 5.70
CA TRP A 84 -11.23 -8.91 6.19
C TRP A 84 -12.68 -8.46 6.37
N ALA A 85 -12.90 -7.27 6.91
CA ALA A 85 -14.23 -6.68 7.02
C ALA A 85 -14.86 -6.46 5.63
N GLY A 86 -14.09 -5.93 4.67
CA GLY A 86 -14.52 -5.77 3.28
C GLY A 86 -14.84 -7.11 2.60
N MET A 87 -14.02 -8.14 2.82
CA MET A 87 -14.29 -9.49 2.30
C MET A 87 -15.61 -10.05 2.86
N LEU A 88 -15.84 -9.92 4.16
CA LEU A 88 -17.09 -10.36 4.79
C LEU A 88 -18.29 -9.59 4.25
N PHE A 89 -18.15 -8.28 4.07
CA PHE A 89 -19.20 -7.44 3.47
C PHE A 89 -19.53 -7.90 2.06
N ASN A 90 -18.54 -8.11 1.20
CA ASN A 90 -18.72 -8.63 -0.16
C ASN A 90 -19.38 -10.02 -0.18
N LEU A 91 -19.05 -10.89 0.80
CA LEU A 91 -19.67 -12.21 0.91
C LEU A 91 -21.16 -12.11 1.26
N VAL A 92 -21.52 -11.25 2.22
CA VAL A 92 -22.92 -10.97 2.58
C VAL A 92 -23.67 -10.36 1.39
N THR A 93 -23.05 -9.44 0.69
CA THR A 93 -23.60 -8.80 -0.51
C THR A 93 -23.85 -9.82 -1.62
N ALA A 94 -22.90 -10.72 -1.88
CA ALA A 94 -23.10 -11.82 -2.82
C ALA A 94 -24.31 -12.67 -2.45
N GLY A 95 -24.44 -13.05 -1.16
CA GLY A 95 -25.61 -13.78 -0.66
C GLY A 95 -26.92 -13.05 -0.88
N LYS A 96 -26.97 -11.75 -0.62
CA LYS A 96 -28.17 -10.91 -0.86
C LYS A 96 -28.56 -10.88 -2.34
N TYR A 97 -27.60 -10.77 -3.24
CA TYR A 97 -27.87 -10.77 -4.68
C TYR A 97 -28.35 -12.14 -5.19
N PHE A 98 -27.75 -13.25 -4.73
CA PHE A 98 -28.19 -14.58 -5.12
C PHE A 98 -29.59 -14.95 -4.62
N THR A 99 -29.96 -14.44 -3.46
CA THR A 99 -31.28 -14.73 -2.84
C THR A 99 -32.34 -13.70 -3.13
N GLY A 100 -31.97 -12.54 -3.69
CA GLY A 100 -32.88 -11.39 -3.83
C GLY A 100 -33.23 -10.70 -2.52
N ALA A 101 -32.48 -11.00 -1.43
CA ALA A 101 -32.77 -10.45 -0.11
C ALA A 101 -32.63 -8.93 -0.01
N HIS A 102 -31.95 -8.30 -0.96
CA HIS A 102 -31.87 -6.85 -1.05
C HIS A 102 -33.18 -6.17 -1.49
N TYR A 103 -34.18 -6.94 -1.97
CA TYR A 103 -35.55 -6.47 -2.24
C TYR A 103 -36.49 -6.61 -1.06
N GLU A 104 -35.97 -6.86 0.15
CA GLU A 104 -36.73 -6.88 1.41
C GLU A 104 -37.97 -7.82 1.38
N GLY A 105 -37.82 -8.99 0.76
CA GLY A 105 -38.88 -9.99 0.63
C GLY A 105 -39.77 -9.86 -0.61
N ASN A 106 -39.59 -8.81 -1.44
CA ASN A 106 -40.36 -8.59 -2.65
C ASN A 106 -39.68 -9.14 -3.93
N ALA A 107 -38.68 -9.99 -3.80
CA ALA A 107 -37.88 -10.48 -4.93
C ALA A 107 -38.71 -11.14 -6.02
N ASP A 108 -39.66 -12.00 -5.63
CA ASP A 108 -40.53 -12.72 -6.60
C ASP A 108 -41.38 -11.75 -7.42
N TRP A 109 -41.93 -10.72 -6.77
CA TRP A 109 -42.66 -9.68 -7.46
C TRP A 109 -41.78 -8.88 -8.42
N VAL A 110 -40.61 -8.42 -7.95
CA VAL A 110 -39.63 -7.67 -8.77
C VAL A 110 -39.22 -8.48 -9.99
N TYR A 111 -38.90 -9.75 -9.82
CA TYR A 111 -38.48 -10.62 -10.93
C TYR A 111 -39.63 -11.01 -11.88
N SER A 112 -40.87 -10.99 -11.41
CA SER A 112 -42.03 -11.19 -12.27
C SER A 112 -42.26 -9.99 -13.21
N VAL A 113 -42.01 -8.77 -12.71
CA VAL A 113 -42.16 -7.53 -13.49
C VAL A 113 -40.93 -7.26 -14.36
N TYR A 114 -39.72 -7.53 -13.82
CA TYR A 114 -38.44 -7.28 -14.48
C TYR A 114 -37.56 -8.53 -14.50
N PRO A 115 -37.83 -9.53 -15.35
CA PRO A 115 -37.10 -10.80 -15.36
C PRO A 115 -35.59 -10.66 -15.60
N THR A 116 -35.17 -9.62 -16.33
CA THR A 116 -33.77 -9.33 -16.65
C THR A 116 -32.98 -8.92 -15.41
N LEU A 117 -33.62 -8.34 -14.38
CA LEU A 117 -32.95 -7.99 -13.14
C LEU A 117 -32.40 -9.22 -12.42
N LYS A 118 -33.09 -10.37 -12.48
CA LYS A 118 -32.61 -11.61 -11.88
C LYS A 118 -31.25 -12.03 -12.45
N ALA A 119 -31.06 -11.91 -13.76
CA ALA A 119 -29.77 -12.22 -14.40
C ALA A 119 -28.69 -11.20 -13.99
N LEU A 120 -29.06 -9.92 -13.89
CA LEU A 120 -28.13 -8.86 -13.43
C LEU A 120 -27.70 -9.11 -11.98
N ASP A 121 -28.63 -9.48 -11.09
CA ASP A 121 -28.34 -9.78 -9.69
C ASP A 121 -27.43 -10.99 -9.54
N VAL A 122 -27.67 -12.06 -10.29
CA VAL A 122 -26.78 -13.23 -10.29
C VAL A 122 -25.38 -12.83 -10.77
N CYS A 123 -25.25 -12.00 -11.80
CA CYS A 123 -23.96 -11.48 -12.23
C CYS A 123 -23.26 -10.68 -11.11
N MET A 124 -24.00 -9.81 -10.42
CA MET A 124 -23.48 -9.04 -9.27
C MET A 124 -23.03 -9.96 -8.12
N GLY A 125 -23.79 -10.98 -7.81
CA GLY A 125 -23.43 -12.00 -6.82
C GLY A 125 -22.10 -12.70 -7.18
N ILE A 126 -21.92 -13.09 -8.44
CA ILE A 126 -20.69 -13.68 -8.95
C ILE A 126 -19.49 -12.72 -8.82
N PHE A 127 -19.67 -11.46 -9.22
CA PHE A 127 -18.61 -10.45 -9.09
C PHE A 127 -18.22 -10.19 -7.63
N SER A 128 -19.20 -10.06 -6.74
CA SER A 128 -18.95 -9.88 -5.31
C SER A 128 -18.21 -11.08 -4.70
N ALA A 129 -18.57 -12.30 -5.10
CA ALA A 129 -17.85 -13.51 -4.69
C ALA A 129 -16.40 -13.53 -5.24
N ALA A 130 -16.20 -13.11 -6.49
CA ALA A 130 -14.86 -13.02 -7.09
C ALA A 130 -13.99 -11.97 -6.37
N LEU A 131 -14.58 -10.83 -5.93
CA LEU A 131 -13.89 -9.82 -5.12
C LEU A 131 -13.44 -10.37 -3.76
N CYS A 132 -14.20 -11.29 -3.15
CA CYS A 132 -13.74 -11.98 -1.93
C CYS A 132 -12.42 -12.73 -2.17
N VAL A 133 -12.34 -13.50 -3.25
CA VAL A 133 -11.11 -14.22 -3.63
C VAL A 133 -9.98 -13.23 -3.94
N TYR A 134 -10.27 -12.19 -4.70
CA TYR A 134 -9.28 -11.16 -5.04
C TYR A 134 -8.73 -10.44 -3.80
N THR A 135 -9.57 -10.17 -2.80
CA THR A 135 -9.17 -9.57 -1.52
C THR A 135 -8.09 -10.39 -0.80
N VAL A 136 -8.17 -11.73 -0.85
CA VAL A 136 -7.14 -12.60 -0.26
C VAL A 136 -5.79 -12.44 -0.99
N PHE A 137 -5.79 -12.30 -2.31
CA PHE A 137 -4.57 -12.04 -3.07
C PHE A 137 -3.99 -10.65 -2.74
N VAL A 138 -4.82 -9.63 -2.63
CA VAL A 138 -4.42 -8.28 -2.23
C VAL A 138 -3.78 -8.30 -0.83
N GLN A 139 -4.44 -8.95 0.13
CA GLN A 139 -3.95 -9.08 1.50
C GLN A 139 -2.58 -9.77 1.55
N ARG A 140 -2.41 -10.89 0.83
CA ARG A 140 -1.13 -11.60 0.75
C ARG A 140 -0.04 -10.77 0.08
N SER A 141 -0.39 -10.01 -0.96
CA SER A 141 0.54 -9.14 -1.68
C SER A 141 1.05 -8.00 -0.79
N LEU A 142 0.14 -7.35 -0.05
CA LEU A 142 0.49 -6.30 0.92
C LEU A 142 1.31 -6.86 2.09
N ALA A 143 0.89 -7.99 2.67
CA ALA A 143 1.59 -8.61 3.80
C ALA A 143 3.04 -9.00 3.46
N LYS A 144 3.31 -9.34 2.20
CA LYS A 144 4.65 -9.65 1.69
C LYS A 144 5.39 -8.43 1.15
N PHE A 145 4.88 -7.22 1.34
CA PHE A 145 5.47 -5.97 0.82
C PHE A 145 5.83 -6.03 -0.68
N ARG A 146 4.96 -6.65 -1.48
CA ARG A 146 5.17 -6.73 -2.93
C ARG A 146 5.00 -5.36 -3.58
N THR A 147 5.81 -5.09 -4.61
CA THR A 147 5.78 -3.83 -5.39
C THR A 147 4.39 -3.55 -5.97
N LYS A 148 3.67 -4.60 -6.39
CA LYS A 148 2.29 -4.50 -6.93
C LYS A 148 1.21 -4.40 -5.85
N GLY A 149 1.54 -4.59 -4.57
CA GLY A 149 0.57 -4.62 -3.46
C GLY A 149 -0.33 -3.39 -3.38
N PRO A 150 0.22 -2.17 -3.34
CA PRO A 150 -0.60 -0.95 -3.32
C PRO A 150 -1.50 -0.79 -4.56
N MET A 151 -1.00 -1.14 -5.76
CA MET A 151 -1.78 -1.07 -6.98
C MET A 151 -2.96 -2.06 -6.95
N MET A 152 -2.74 -3.29 -6.49
CA MET A 152 -3.80 -4.28 -6.32
C MET A 152 -4.85 -3.83 -5.30
N TYR A 153 -4.42 -3.14 -4.24
CA TYR A 153 -5.34 -2.56 -3.26
C TYR A 153 -6.25 -1.49 -3.91
N TYR A 154 -5.69 -0.57 -4.70
CA TYR A 154 -6.50 0.44 -5.38
C TYR A 154 -7.43 -0.16 -6.41
N SER A 155 -6.95 -1.15 -7.18
CA SER A 155 -7.79 -1.83 -8.17
C SER A 155 -8.96 -2.58 -7.55
N LEU A 156 -8.79 -3.16 -6.34
CA LEU A 156 -9.88 -3.81 -5.61
C LEU A 156 -11.06 -2.85 -5.39
N TYR A 157 -10.79 -1.69 -4.80
CA TYR A 157 -11.83 -0.70 -4.52
C TYR A 157 -12.36 -0.02 -5.79
N ALA A 158 -11.49 0.23 -6.77
CA ALA A 158 -11.92 0.83 -8.04
C ALA A 158 -12.86 -0.11 -8.83
N ILE A 159 -12.58 -1.41 -8.82
CA ILE A 159 -13.43 -2.43 -9.43
C ILE A 159 -14.76 -2.52 -8.68
N ASP A 160 -14.73 -2.55 -7.35
CA ASP A 160 -15.92 -2.61 -6.50
C ASP A 160 -16.88 -1.43 -6.80
N VAL A 161 -16.38 -0.20 -6.75
CA VAL A 161 -17.15 1.00 -7.09
C VAL A 161 -17.61 0.98 -8.55
N GLY A 162 -16.74 0.56 -9.47
CA GLY A 162 -17.07 0.51 -10.90
C GLY A 162 -18.21 -0.47 -11.22
N ILE A 163 -18.17 -1.65 -10.60
CA ILE A 163 -19.23 -2.66 -10.74
C ILE A 163 -20.54 -2.17 -10.14
N ALA A 164 -20.50 -1.53 -8.95
CA ALA A 164 -21.69 -0.95 -8.32
C ALA A 164 -22.34 0.12 -9.20
N LEU A 165 -21.55 1.04 -9.77
CA LEU A 165 -22.07 2.05 -10.69
C LEU A 165 -22.64 1.44 -11.97
N LEU A 166 -22.00 0.40 -12.52
CA LEU A 166 -22.50 -0.31 -13.69
C LEU A 166 -23.84 -1.01 -13.41
N TYR A 167 -23.96 -1.64 -12.24
CA TYR A 167 -25.22 -2.24 -11.80
C TYR A 167 -26.36 -1.20 -11.72
N ILE A 168 -26.09 -0.05 -11.09
CA ILE A 168 -27.05 1.04 -10.98
C ILE A 168 -27.47 1.54 -12.37
N LEU A 169 -26.51 1.70 -13.27
CA LEU A 169 -26.77 2.16 -14.64
C LEU A 169 -27.65 1.17 -15.41
N ILE A 170 -27.26 -0.11 -15.45
CA ILE A 170 -28.00 -1.14 -16.16
C ILE A 170 -29.37 -1.36 -15.51
N GLY A 171 -29.45 -1.41 -14.20
CA GLY A 171 -30.70 -1.53 -13.45
C GLY A 171 -31.65 -0.37 -13.75
N SER A 172 -31.13 0.87 -13.79
CA SER A 172 -31.93 2.05 -14.15
C SER A 172 -32.51 1.97 -15.58
N ILE A 173 -31.74 1.42 -16.51
CA ILE A 173 -32.21 1.21 -17.90
C ILE A 173 -33.32 0.15 -17.93
N ILE A 174 -33.19 -0.94 -17.18
CA ILE A 174 -34.17 -2.02 -17.14
C ILE A 174 -35.50 -1.56 -16.52
N VAL A 175 -35.40 -0.79 -15.42
CA VAL A 175 -36.59 -0.33 -14.66
C VAL A 175 -37.23 0.91 -15.27
N GLY A 176 -36.47 1.69 -16.05
CA GLY A 176 -36.97 2.90 -16.72
C GLY A 176 -36.92 4.17 -15.86
N PHE A 177 -36.32 4.12 -14.67
CA PHE A 177 -36.06 5.30 -13.84
C PHE A 177 -34.71 5.16 -13.12
N SER A 178 -34.18 6.31 -12.63
CA SER A 178 -32.86 6.32 -11.95
C SER A 178 -32.94 5.57 -10.61
N LEU A 179 -32.11 4.54 -10.47
CA LEU A 179 -31.87 3.87 -9.19
C LEU A 179 -30.84 4.59 -8.33
N PHE A 180 -30.15 5.60 -8.87
CA PHE A 180 -29.16 6.37 -8.10
C PHE A 180 -29.87 7.26 -7.09
N SER A 181 -29.61 7.03 -5.82
CA SER A 181 -30.16 7.79 -4.69
C SER A 181 -29.06 8.37 -3.81
N ALA A 182 -29.43 9.27 -2.90
CA ALA A 182 -28.49 9.81 -1.91
C ALA A 182 -27.94 8.72 -0.97
N ASP A 183 -28.76 7.71 -0.67
CA ASP A 183 -28.34 6.58 0.18
C ASP A 183 -27.25 5.76 -0.50
N ILE A 184 -27.41 5.46 -1.79
CA ILE A 184 -26.37 4.76 -2.57
C ILE A 184 -25.09 5.60 -2.66
N ALA A 185 -25.20 6.91 -2.85
CA ALA A 185 -24.04 7.79 -2.83
C ALA A 185 -23.33 7.75 -1.46
N ALA A 186 -24.08 7.71 -0.36
CA ALA A 186 -23.52 7.58 0.99
C ALA A 186 -22.85 6.23 1.23
N GLU A 187 -23.34 5.14 0.64
CA GLU A 187 -22.71 3.82 0.69
C GLU A 187 -21.40 3.75 -0.10
N LEU A 188 -21.31 4.42 -1.24
CA LEU A 188 -20.10 4.44 -2.07
C LEU A 188 -19.03 5.41 -1.56
N ALA A 189 -19.41 6.49 -0.88
CA ALA A 189 -18.50 7.53 -0.41
C ALA A 189 -17.34 7.01 0.46
N PRO A 190 -17.54 6.10 1.43
CA PRO A 190 -16.45 5.52 2.22
C PRO A 190 -15.39 4.82 1.37
N SER A 191 -15.78 4.08 0.34
CA SER A 191 -14.85 3.39 -0.56
C SER A 191 -13.95 4.38 -1.31
N VAL A 192 -14.54 5.47 -1.83
CA VAL A 192 -13.81 6.53 -2.52
C VAL A 192 -12.86 7.26 -1.57
N ILE A 193 -13.33 7.62 -0.37
CA ILE A 193 -12.52 8.29 0.65
C ILE A 193 -11.35 7.40 1.06
N MET A 194 -11.57 6.11 1.25
CA MET A 194 -10.53 5.16 1.62
C MET A 194 -9.48 4.99 0.52
N ILE A 195 -9.87 5.02 -0.76
CA ILE A 195 -8.91 5.06 -1.87
C ILE A 195 -8.00 6.28 -1.74
N LEU A 196 -8.57 7.47 -1.59
CA LEU A 196 -7.82 8.74 -1.53
C LEU A 196 -6.85 8.77 -0.34
N ILE A 197 -7.31 8.38 0.86
CA ILE A 197 -6.46 8.29 2.07
C ILE A 197 -5.30 7.33 1.83
N ASN A 198 -5.59 6.15 1.28
CA ASN A 198 -4.59 5.11 1.11
C ASN A 198 -3.62 5.38 -0.05
N ILE A 199 -4.02 6.10 -1.10
CA ILE A 199 -3.09 6.62 -2.12
C ILE A 199 -2.01 7.48 -1.44
N ARG A 200 -2.41 8.44 -0.60
CA ARG A 200 -1.47 9.28 0.14
C ARG A 200 -0.58 8.47 1.09
N TYR A 201 -1.18 7.51 1.78
CA TYR A 201 -0.48 6.66 2.73
C TYR A 201 0.59 5.79 2.05
N PHE A 202 0.25 5.07 0.99
CA PHE A 202 1.19 4.18 0.28
C PHE A 202 2.22 4.96 -0.55
N ASN A 203 1.86 6.11 -1.13
CA ASN A 203 2.82 6.96 -1.85
C ASN A 203 3.96 7.43 -0.94
N ASN A 204 3.68 7.75 0.31
CA ASN A 204 4.69 8.14 1.29
C ASN A 204 5.56 6.95 1.77
N ARG A 205 5.20 5.71 1.41
CA ARG A 205 5.84 4.47 1.86
C ARG A 205 6.24 3.52 0.74
N LYS A 206 6.37 4.03 -0.49
CA LYS A 206 6.77 3.22 -1.66
C LYS A 206 8.06 2.44 -1.44
N HIS A 207 8.98 2.99 -0.65
CA HIS A 207 10.27 2.37 -0.32
C HIS A 207 10.15 1.06 0.49
N LEU A 208 8.98 0.76 1.08
CA LEU A 208 8.76 -0.49 1.81
C LEU A 208 8.31 -1.63 0.88
N PHE A 209 7.80 -1.32 -0.32
CA PHE A 209 7.28 -2.29 -1.28
C PHE A 209 8.34 -2.61 -2.33
N VAL A 210 9.30 -3.46 -1.96
CA VAL A 210 10.47 -3.79 -2.80
C VAL A 210 10.49 -5.23 -3.27
N ASN A 211 9.63 -6.09 -2.75
CA ASN A 211 9.58 -7.50 -3.13
C ASN A 211 8.84 -7.69 -4.46
N PRO A 212 9.36 -8.51 -5.38
CA PRO A 212 8.74 -8.81 -6.67
C PRO A 212 7.42 -9.60 -6.55
#